data_210357be3ca0a132a60b0b8b6040b330
#
_entry.id   210357be3ca0a132a60b0b8b6040b330
#
_cell.length_a   1.000
_cell.length_b   1.000
_cell.length_c   1.000
_cell.angle_alpha   90.00
_cell.angle_beta   90.00
_cell.angle_gamma   90.00
#
_symmetry.space_group_name_H-M   'P 1'
#
loop_
_entity.id
_entity.type
_entity.pdbx_description
1 polymer ?
#
loop_
_entity_poly.entity_id
_entity_poly.type
_entity_poly.pdbx_seq_one_letter_code
_entity_poly.pdbx_strand_id
1 'polypeptide(L)'
;MASVQAQQKWRRKNKFVKRQLNIMARKSIHEYLEEIADDHNLRGKGEAVAFAVYVTKALIQQGDFNDEADHLHDVFTDSYHRDRDIYAP
;
A
#
# COMPACT_ATOMS: atom_id res chain seq x y z
N MET A 1 -23.45 -7.37 -17.28
CA MET A 1 -22.53 -6.66 -16.38
C MET A 1 -23.08 -6.62 -14.96
N ALA A 2 -22.24 -6.88 -13.98
CA ALA A 2 -22.66 -6.75 -12.58
C ALA A 2 -22.93 -5.28 -12.26
N SER A 3 -23.99 -5.00 -11.48
CA SER A 3 -24.29 -3.65 -11.01
C SER A 3 -23.22 -3.21 -9.99
N VAL A 4 -23.14 -1.90 -9.76
CA VAL A 4 -22.25 -1.33 -8.75
C VAL A 4 -22.55 -1.94 -7.36
N GLN A 5 -23.84 -2.13 -7.05
CA GLN A 5 -24.26 -2.75 -5.79
C GLN A 5 -23.77 -4.19 -5.67
N ALA A 6 -23.86 -4.98 -6.75
CA ALA A 6 -23.39 -6.35 -6.77
C ALA A 6 -21.86 -6.41 -6.57
N GLN A 7 -21.12 -5.51 -7.20
CA GLN A 7 -19.67 -5.42 -7.04
C GLN A 7 -19.28 -5.06 -5.61
N GLN A 8 -19.98 -4.11 -4.98
CA GLN A 8 -19.72 -3.72 -3.60
C GLN A 8 -20.02 -4.87 -2.63
N LYS A 9 -21.11 -5.58 -2.85
CA LYS A 9 -21.48 -6.76 -2.07
C LYS A 9 -20.43 -7.85 -2.18
N TRP A 10 -19.96 -8.13 -3.39
CA TRP A 10 -18.90 -9.09 -3.64
C TRP A 10 -17.61 -8.71 -2.91
N ARG A 11 -17.20 -7.44 -2.97
CA ARG A 11 -16.00 -6.94 -2.29
C ARG A 11 -16.10 -7.14 -0.78
N ARG A 12 -17.28 -6.87 -0.18
CA ARG A 12 -17.48 -7.10 1.25
C ARG A 12 -17.34 -8.57 1.63
N LYS A 13 -17.98 -9.45 0.85
CA LYS A 13 -17.91 -10.90 1.09
C LYS A 13 -16.49 -11.42 1.01
N ASN A 14 -15.70 -10.91 0.08
CA ASN A 14 -14.36 -11.42 -0.22
C ASN A 14 -13.24 -10.61 0.41
N LYS A 15 -13.56 -9.64 1.24
CA LYS A 15 -12.61 -8.72 1.87
C LYS A 15 -11.50 -9.45 2.64
N PHE A 16 -11.83 -10.54 3.32
CA PHE A 16 -10.89 -11.29 4.14
C PHE A 16 -10.36 -12.55 3.46
N VAL A 17 -10.78 -12.81 2.24
CA VAL A 17 -10.29 -13.96 1.48
C VAL A 17 -8.88 -13.65 0.99
N LYS A 18 -7.96 -14.54 1.31
CA LYS A 18 -6.57 -14.38 0.87
C LYS A 18 -6.42 -14.78 -0.59
N ARG A 19 -5.70 -13.97 -1.34
CA ARG A 19 -5.28 -14.29 -2.70
C ARG A 19 -3.79 -14.02 -2.82
N GLN A 20 -3.11 -14.84 -3.58
CA GLN A 20 -1.68 -14.67 -3.78
C GLN A 20 -1.38 -13.42 -4.60
N LEU A 21 -0.43 -12.62 -4.14
CA LEU A 21 0.10 -11.46 -4.85
C LEU A 21 1.52 -11.80 -5.33
N ASN A 22 1.69 -11.89 -6.62
CA ASN A 22 2.99 -12.18 -7.23
C ASN A 22 3.50 -10.97 -7.98
N ILE A 23 4.53 -10.33 -7.46
CA ILE A 23 5.21 -9.25 -8.14
C ILE A 23 6.72 -9.47 -8.08
N MET A 24 7.40 -9.12 -9.15
CA MET A 24 8.85 -9.02 -9.13
C MET A 24 9.23 -7.63 -8.66
N ALA A 25 10.08 -7.55 -7.65
CA ALA A 25 10.53 -6.29 -7.11
C ALA A 25 12.06 -6.25 -7.10
N ARG A 26 12.61 -5.05 -7.18
CA ARG A 26 14.05 -4.85 -7.10
C ARG A 26 14.57 -5.32 -5.74
N LYS A 27 15.82 -5.73 -5.69
CA LYS A 27 16.46 -6.18 -4.45
C LYS A 27 16.31 -5.16 -3.33
N SER A 28 16.45 -3.87 -3.63
CA SER A 28 16.29 -2.80 -2.65
C SER A 28 14.90 -2.79 -2.01
N ILE A 29 13.86 -3.10 -2.78
CA ILE A 29 12.50 -3.16 -2.25
C ILE A 29 12.36 -4.33 -1.27
N HIS A 30 12.95 -5.48 -1.59
CA HIS A 30 12.97 -6.62 -0.66
C HIS A 30 13.67 -6.25 0.66
N GLU A 31 14.81 -5.56 0.58
CA GLU A 31 15.54 -5.12 1.76
C GLU A 31 14.74 -4.13 2.59
N TYR A 32 14.08 -3.15 1.96
CA TYR A 32 13.22 -2.20 2.66
C TYR A 32 12.01 -2.87 3.31
N LEU A 33 11.43 -3.87 2.67
CA LEU A 33 10.32 -4.62 3.29
C LEU A 33 10.79 -5.37 4.54
N GLU A 34 11.99 -5.94 4.51
CA GLU A 34 12.57 -6.60 5.68
C GLU A 34 12.82 -5.60 6.81
N GLU A 35 13.35 -4.41 6.50
CA GLU A 35 13.56 -3.33 7.47
C GLU A 35 12.23 -2.88 8.09
N ILE A 36 11.21 -2.67 7.27
CA ILE A 36 9.87 -2.28 7.74
C ILE A 36 9.33 -3.34 8.70
N ALA A 37 9.47 -4.61 8.33
CA ALA A 37 9.01 -5.72 9.17
C ALA A 37 9.74 -5.72 10.52
N ASP A 38 11.06 -5.56 10.51
CA ASP A 38 11.86 -5.58 11.73
C ASP A 38 11.54 -4.37 12.63
N ASP A 39 11.44 -3.18 12.03
CA ASP A 39 11.20 -1.94 12.78
C ASP A 39 9.81 -1.88 13.41
N HIS A 40 8.84 -2.64 12.88
CA HIS A 40 7.44 -2.57 13.32
C HIS A 40 6.94 -3.89 13.91
N ASN A 41 7.83 -4.83 14.22
CA ASN A 41 7.49 -6.15 14.81
C ASN A 41 6.49 -6.93 13.94
N LEU A 42 6.70 -6.92 12.64
CA LEU A 42 5.87 -7.66 11.69
C LEU A 42 6.48 -9.03 11.39
N ARG A 43 5.66 -9.95 10.90
CA ARG A 43 6.06 -11.35 10.71
C ARG A 43 6.96 -11.60 9.50
N GLY A 44 7.15 -10.61 8.64
CA GLY A 44 8.01 -10.73 7.48
C GLY A 44 7.56 -9.82 6.34
N LYS A 45 8.11 -10.03 5.16
CA LYS A 45 7.85 -9.17 3.99
C LYS A 45 6.38 -9.13 3.59
N GLY A 46 5.67 -10.26 3.68
CA GLY A 46 4.25 -10.31 3.34
C GLY A 46 3.42 -9.39 4.23
N GLU A 47 3.66 -9.41 5.54
CA GLU A 47 3.00 -8.51 6.46
C GLU A 47 3.46 -7.05 6.27
N ALA A 48 4.73 -6.85 5.90
CA ALA A 48 5.23 -5.52 5.59
C ALA A 48 4.48 -4.89 4.41
N VAL A 49 4.12 -5.68 3.40
CA VAL A 49 3.28 -5.21 2.29
C VAL A 49 1.91 -4.78 2.81
N ALA A 50 1.26 -5.60 3.62
CA ALA A 50 -0.05 -5.28 4.20
C ALA A 50 0.02 -4.02 5.07
N PHE A 51 1.08 -3.91 5.88
CA PHE A 51 1.33 -2.72 6.71
C PHE A 51 1.49 -1.46 5.85
N ALA A 52 2.27 -1.53 4.78
CA ALA A 52 2.47 -0.39 3.89
C ALA A 52 1.16 0.08 3.25
N VAL A 53 0.31 -0.87 2.83
CA VAL A 53 -1.02 -0.56 2.29
C VAL A 53 -1.88 0.11 3.36
N TYR A 54 -1.87 -0.43 4.59
CA TYR A 54 -2.64 0.13 5.69
C TYR A 54 -2.22 1.58 5.96
N VAL A 55 -0.92 1.83 6.09
CA VAL A 55 -0.38 3.17 6.38
C VAL A 55 -0.71 4.14 5.25
N THR A 56 -0.57 3.70 4.00
CA THR A 56 -0.88 4.55 2.85
C THR A 56 -2.37 4.92 2.83
N LYS A 57 -3.26 3.97 3.06
CA LYS A 57 -4.70 4.23 3.11
C LYS A 57 -5.07 5.14 4.27
N ALA A 58 -4.46 4.93 5.43
CA ALA A 58 -4.68 5.78 6.61
C ALA A 58 -4.24 7.22 6.35
N LEU A 59 -3.10 7.40 5.68
CA LEU A 59 -2.59 8.72 5.33
C LEU A 59 -3.53 9.44 4.35
N ILE A 60 -4.03 8.73 3.35
CA ILE A 60 -4.99 9.28 2.39
C ILE A 60 -6.26 9.75 3.10
N GLN A 61 -6.80 8.92 4.01
CA GLN A 61 -7.99 9.29 4.80
C GLN A 61 -7.72 10.48 5.71
N GLN A 62 -6.56 10.54 6.32
CA GLN A 62 -6.19 11.66 7.19
C GLN A 62 -6.07 12.95 6.39
N GLY A 63 -5.70 12.88 5.12
CA GLY A 63 -5.62 14.04 4.24
C GLY A 63 -6.93 14.79 4.07
N ASP A 64 -8.07 14.11 4.25
CA ASP A 64 -9.40 14.75 4.18
C ASP A 64 -9.63 15.73 5.35
N PHE A 65 -8.89 15.57 6.45
CA PHE A 65 -9.06 16.33 7.68
C PHE A 65 -7.82 17.12 8.09
N ASN A 66 -6.71 16.94 7.36
CA ASN A 66 -5.42 17.50 7.74
C ASN A 66 -4.65 17.90 6.49
N ASP A 67 -4.54 19.21 6.25
CA ASP A 67 -3.89 19.75 5.05
C ASP A 67 -2.42 19.37 4.97
N GLU A 68 -1.74 19.25 6.10
CA GLU A 68 -0.33 18.86 6.14
C GLU A 68 -0.15 17.41 5.68
N ALA A 69 -1.01 16.50 6.13
CA ALA A 69 -0.98 15.11 5.70
C ALA A 69 -1.27 14.98 4.21
N ASP A 70 -2.24 15.71 3.71
CA ASP A 70 -2.59 15.77 2.29
C ASP A 70 -1.41 16.28 1.46
N HIS A 71 -0.78 17.35 1.91
CA HIS A 71 0.38 17.93 1.25
C HIS A 71 1.56 16.96 1.17
N LEU A 72 1.87 16.29 2.29
CA LEU A 72 2.96 15.30 2.32
C LEU A 72 2.68 14.12 1.40
N HIS A 73 1.44 13.65 1.37
CA HIS A 73 1.04 12.58 0.46
C HIS A 73 1.27 12.99 -1.00
N ASP A 74 0.87 14.20 -1.37
CA ASP A 74 1.07 14.71 -2.73
C ASP A 74 2.56 14.85 -3.08
N VAL A 75 3.36 15.39 -2.16
CA VAL A 75 4.81 15.54 -2.35
C VAL A 75 5.46 14.17 -2.59
N PHE A 76 5.13 13.17 -1.78
CA PHE A 76 5.72 11.84 -1.92
C PHE A 76 5.21 11.11 -3.14
N THR A 77 3.94 11.31 -3.51
CA THR A 77 3.39 10.76 -4.75
C THR A 77 4.14 11.29 -5.97
N ASP A 78 4.35 12.60 -6.02
CA ASP A 78 5.08 13.24 -7.10
C ASP A 78 6.55 12.80 -7.14
N SER A 79 7.17 12.68 -5.97
CA SER A 79 8.56 12.19 -5.86
C SER A 79 8.69 10.76 -6.37
N TYR A 80 7.74 9.89 -6.05
CA TYR A 80 7.73 8.52 -6.54
C TYR A 80 7.65 8.48 -8.07
N HIS A 81 6.74 9.24 -8.65
CA HIS A 81 6.60 9.27 -10.12
C HIS A 81 7.85 9.79 -10.82
N ARG A 82 8.54 10.74 -10.21
CA ARG A 82 9.82 11.22 -10.73
C ARG A 82 10.90 10.15 -10.68
N ASP A 83 10.96 9.40 -9.59
CA ASP A 83 12.03 8.45 -9.31
C ASP A 83 11.62 6.98 -9.51
N ARG A 84 10.45 6.74 -10.11
CA ARG A 84 9.86 5.39 -10.18
C ARG A 84 10.75 4.38 -10.90
N ASP A 85 11.61 4.82 -11.81
CA ASP A 85 12.51 3.92 -12.53
C ASP A 85 13.53 3.25 -11.60
N ILE A 86 13.74 3.84 -10.41
CA ILE A 86 14.62 3.27 -9.38
C ILE A 86 13.88 2.22 -8.54
N TYR A 87 12.59 2.43 -8.27
CA TYR A 87 11.82 1.66 -7.29
C TYR A 87 10.76 0.73 -7.90
N ALA A 88 10.23 1.06 -9.07
CA ALA A 88 9.16 0.28 -9.68
C ALA A 88 9.65 -1.12 -10.09
N PRO A 89 8.77 -2.12 -10.04
CA PRO A 89 9.07 -3.47 -10.49
C PRO A 89 9.50 -3.56 -11.94
#